data_9b85972114e20d8e04b7f32649937f10
#
_entry.id   9b85972114e20d8e04b7f32649937f10
#
_cell.length_a   1.000
_cell.length_b   1.000
_cell.length_c   1.000
_cell.angle_alpha   90.00
_cell.angle_beta   90.00
_cell.angle_gamma   90.00
#
_symmetry.space_group_name_H-M   'P 1'
#
loop_
_entity.id
_entity.type
_entity.pdbx_description
1 polymer ?
#
loop_
_entity_poly.entity_id
_entity_poly.type
_entity_poly.pdbx_seq_one_letter_code
_entity_poly.pdbx_strand_id
1 'polypeptide(L)'
;MSLPPGIRIQSADLDAAEISWFSALCNEDCRYLGELDEDLRSNWEHCSDIVRLADRLGYQNILLPSGYVTGQEPIPFAAAVGALTSQIQLLVAVRMGEIHPPMLGRALSTLDHLLQGRLTVNIISSDLPGETLDSEARYARSREVIQILKQGWNEERISVHGQYYDIDLGCDPVRSYQQNGGPCSILEASPTPRGSSVPSIAMYS
;
A
#
# COMPACT_ATOMS: atom_id res chain seq x y z
N MET A 1 -31.16 -15.49 14.49
CA MET A 1 -30.97 -15.50 13.02
C MET A 1 -29.55 -15.95 12.77
N SER A 2 -29.32 -17.20 12.35
CA SER A 2 -27.97 -17.72 12.11
C SER A 2 -27.47 -17.19 10.79
N LEU A 3 -26.25 -16.63 10.78
CA LEU A 3 -25.57 -16.23 9.56
C LEU A 3 -25.36 -17.42 8.62
N PRO A 4 -25.44 -17.22 7.28
CA PRO A 4 -25.24 -18.31 6.34
C PRO A 4 -23.83 -18.89 6.49
N PRO A 5 -23.64 -20.20 6.32
CA PRO A 5 -22.33 -20.82 6.40
C PRO A 5 -21.49 -20.39 5.21
N GLY A 6 -20.42 -19.67 5.43
CA GLY A 6 -19.46 -19.38 4.34
C GLY A 6 -18.55 -18.19 4.47
N ILE A 7 -18.80 -17.25 5.37
CA ILE A 7 -17.86 -16.14 5.58
C ILE A 7 -17.19 -16.35 6.95
N ARG A 8 -15.98 -16.89 6.92
CA ARG A 8 -15.09 -16.83 8.07
C ARG A 8 -14.20 -15.58 7.90
N ILE A 9 -14.46 -14.56 8.71
CA ILE A 9 -13.52 -13.48 8.91
C ILE A 9 -12.44 -14.06 9.82
N GLN A 10 -11.28 -14.34 9.24
CA GLN A 10 -10.14 -14.86 9.99
C GLN A 10 -9.09 -13.75 10.12
N SER A 11 -9.21 -12.97 11.17
CA SER A 11 -8.01 -12.53 11.88
C SER A 11 -8.08 -13.22 13.25
N ALA A 12 -7.00 -13.89 13.62
CA ALA A 12 -6.95 -14.73 14.81
C ALA A 12 -7.20 -13.96 16.12
N ASP A 13 -7.13 -12.62 16.07
CA ASP A 13 -7.14 -11.74 17.23
C ASP A 13 -8.23 -10.67 17.21
N LEU A 14 -9.17 -10.69 16.25
CA LEU A 14 -10.24 -9.70 16.16
C LEU A 14 -11.61 -10.35 16.28
N ASP A 15 -12.33 -10.01 17.34
CA ASP A 15 -13.74 -10.37 17.54
C ASP A 15 -14.73 -9.60 16.63
N ALA A 16 -14.21 -8.66 15.83
CA ALA A 16 -14.99 -7.79 14.96
C ALA A 16 -14.32 -7.57 13.59
N ALA A 17 -15.12 -7.25 12.56
CA ALA A 17 -14.63 -6.86 11.26
C ALA A 17 -13.99 -5.46 11.31
N GLU A 18 -12.83 -5.31 10.69
CA GLU A 18 -12.22 -4.01 10.47
C GLU A 18 -12.91 -3.30 9.30
N ILE A 19 -13.30 -2.04 9.50
CA ILE A 19 -13.93 -1.22 8.46
C ILE A 19 -12.91 -0.25 7.91
N SER A 20 -12.66 -0.38 6.60
CA SER A 20 -11.78 0.48 5.83
C SER A 20 -12.57 1.33 4.85
N TRP A 21 -12.01 2.46 4.47
CA TRP A 21 -12.57 3.32 3.42
C TRP A 21 -11.61 3.42 2.23
N PHE A 22 -12.06 4.07 1.17
CA PHE A 22 -11.30 4.25 -0.05
C PHE A 22 -11.22 5.74 -0.40
N SER A 23 -10.04 6.24 -0.75
CA SER A 23 -9.85 7.63 -1.17
C SER A 23 -9.86 7.77 -2.69
N ALA A 24 -10.38 8.89 -3.18
CA ALA A 24 -10.51 9.20 -4.61
C ALA A 24 -9.23 9.74 -5.25
N LEU A 25 -8.03 9.18 -4.91
CA LEU A 25 -6.74 9.70 -5.40
C LEU A 25 -6.50 9.51 -6.89
N CYS A 26 -7.10 8.49 -7.51
CA CYS A 26 -6.79 8.11 -8.88
C CYS A 26 -7.82 8.56 -9.89
N ASN A 27 -9.05 8.84 -9.45
CA ASN A 27 -10.19 9.05 -10.32
C ASN A 27 -11.01 10.25 -9.86
N GLU A 28 -11.90 10.71 -10.75
CA GLU A 28 -13.02 11.55 -10.36
C GLU A 28 -13.94 10.76 -9.41
N ASP A 29 -14.52 11.45 -8.45
CA ASP A 29 -15.45 10.88 -7.49
C ASP A 29 -16.89 11.09 -7.95
N CYS A 30 -17.84 10.44 -7.30
CA CYS A 30 -19.24 10.47 -7.65
C CYS A 30 -20.04 11.07 -6.50
N ARG A 31 -20.85 12.09 -6.78
CA ARG A 31 -21.85 12.59 -5.83
C ARG A 31 -22.98 11.60 -5.63
N TYR A 32 -23.35 10.90 -6.70
CA TYR A 32 -24.33 9.82 -6.72
C TYR A 32 -23.71 8.60 -7.38
N LEU A 33 -24.18 7.42 -7.02
CA LEU A 33 -23.62 6.15 -7.52
C LEU A 33 -23.61 6.12 -9.07
N GLY A 34 -22.39 6.04 -9.64
CA GLY A 34 -22.18 5.95 -11.08
C GLY A 34 -22.26 7.27 -11.85
N GLU A 35 -22.47 8.41 -11.19
CA GLU A 35 -22.48 9.72 -11.81
C GLU A 35 -21.24 10.51 -11.38
N LEU A 36 -20.29 10.68 -12.32
CA LEU A 36 -19.08 11.45 -12.07
C LEU A 36 -19.40 12.92 -11.85
N ASP A 37 -18.77 13.53 -10.87
CA ASP A 37 -18.92 14.94 -10.56
C ASP A 37 -17.58 15.65 -10.77
N GLU A 38 -17.54 16.56 -11.73
CA GLU A 38 -16.31 17.30 -12.06
C GLU A 38 -15.79 18.17 -10.90
N ASP A 39 -16.65 18.55 -9.96
CA ASP A 39 -16.25 19.28 -8.76
C ASP A 39 -15.55 18.39 -7.73
N LEU A 40 -15.74 17.06 -7.84
CA LEU A 40 -15.17 16.05 -6.95
C LEU A 40 -13.93 15.34 -7.57
N ARG A 41 -13.12 16.08 -8.30
CA ARG A 41 -11.90 15.53 -8.91
C ARG A 41 -10.85 15.17 -7.86
N SER A 42 -9.94 14.28 -8.26
CA SER A 42 -8.73 14.01 -7.49
C SER A 42 -7.88 15.28 -7.36
N ASN A 43 -8.11 16.02 -6.29
CA ASN A 43 -7.34 17.18 -5.88
C ASN A 43 -7.05 17.12 -4.38
N TRP A 44 -6.16 17.98 -3.92
CA TRP A 44 -5.76 18.00 -2.53
C TRP A 44 -6.93 18.23 -1.57
N GLU A 45 -7.77 19.21 -1.86
CA GLU A 45 -8.86 19.62 -0.99
C GLU A 45 -9.85 18.46 -0.80
N HIS A 46 -10.38 17.92 -1.89
CA HIS A 46 -11.37 16.84 -1.83
C HIS A 46 -10.80 15.58 -1.17
N CYS A 47 -9.64 15.12 -1.62
CA CYS A 47 -9.05 13.87 -1.11
C CYS A 47 -8.61 13.99 0.35
N SER A 48 -8.03 15.13 0.76
CA SER A 48 -7.64 15.33 2.15
C SER A 48 -8.84 15.46 3.09
N ASP A 49 -9.94 16.03 2.63
CA ASP A 49 -11.18 16.13 3.41
C ASP A 49 -11.81 14.75 3.64
N ILE A 50 -11.78 13.85 2.64
CA ILE A 50 -12.22 12.44 2.81
C ILE A 50 -11.40 11.76 3.91
N VAL A 51 -10.06 11.84 3.85
CA VAL A 51 -9.19 11.19 4.84
C VAL A 51 -9.41 11.76 6.24
N ARG A 52 -9.48 13.07 6.37
CA ARG A 52 -9.75 13.75 7.65
C ARG A 52 -11.12 13.42 8.22
N LEU A 53 -12.13 13.28 7.36
CA LEU A 53 -13.46 12.86 7.78
C LEU A 53 -13.45 11.41 8.27
N ALA A 54 -12.78 10.51 7.56
CA ALA A 54 -12.62 9.12 7.97
C ALA A 54 -11.90 9.02 9.33
N ASP A 55 -10.82 9.78 9.56
CA ASP A 55 -10.12 9.86 10.84
C ASP A 55 -11.06 10.30 11.98
N ARG A 56 -11.84 11.37 11.77
CA ARG A 56 -12.80 11.87 12.76
C ARG A 56 -13.94 10.91 13.06
N LEU A 57 -14.37 10.12 12.06
CA LEU A 57 -15.45 9.13 12.22
C LEU A 57 -14.96 7.80 12.81
N GLY A 58 -13.64 7.65 13.04
CA GLY A 58 -13.06 6.48 13.69
C GLY A 58 -12.90 5.27 12.77
N TYR A 59 -12.77 5.48 11.46
CA TYR A 59 -12.35 4.40 10.57
C TYR A 59 -10.94 3.93 10.91
N GLN A 60 -10.70 2.62 10.86
CA GLN A 60 -9.40 2.05 11.21
C GLN A 60 -8.34 2.38 10.18
N ASN A 61 -8.68 2.26 8.90
CA ASN A 61 -7.75 2.59 7.82
C ASN A 61 -8.45 3.16 6.59
N ILE A 62 -7.67 3.74 5.70
CA ILE A 62 -8.12 4.22 4.40
C ILE A 62 -7.11 3.86 3.32
N LEU A 63 -7.58 3.28 2.23
CA LEU A 63 -6.75 2.99 1.07
C LEU A 63 -6.49 4.27 0.26
N LEU A 64 -5.22 4.54 0.03
CA LEU A 64 -4.70 5.55 -0.88
C LEU A 64 -4.25 4.86 -2.17
N PRO A 65 -5.11 4.79 -3.20
CA PRO A 65 -4.82 4.02 -4.41
C PRO A 65 -3.77 4.69 -5.29
N SER A 66 -3.10 3.89 -6.12
CA SER A 66 -2.18 4.34 -7.16
C SER A 66 -2.73 3.98 -8.54
N GLY A 67 -2.73 4.93 -9.47
CA GLY A 67 -3.15 4.77 -10.85
C GLY A 67 -2.02 5.01 -11.85
N TYR A 68 -2.25 4.64 -13.13
CA TYR A 68 -1.29 4.91 -14.22
C TYR A 68 -1.50 6.28 -14.86
N VAL A 69 -2.73 6.74 -14.82
CA VAL A 69 -3.15 7.99 -15.41
C VAL A 69 -3.09 9.07 -14.34
N THR A 70 -3.40 10.27 -14.69
CA THR A 70 -3.39 11.41 -13.78
C THR A 70 -4.12 11.12 -12.46
N GLY A 71 -3.60 11.65 -11.42
CA GLY A 71 -4.07 11.53 -10.04
C GLY A 71 -2.99 12.02 -9.12
N GLN A 72 -3.21 11.89 -7.83
CA GLN A 72 -2.20 12.24 -6.84
C GLN A 72 -1.31 11.02 -6.55
N GLU A 73 -0.03 11.27 -6.37
CA GLU A 73 0.92 10.24 -5.98
C GLU A 73 0.73 9.91 -4.48
N PRO A 74 0.50 8.62 -4.11
CA PRO A 74 0.11 8.24 -2.75
C PRO A 74 1.14 8.57 -1.66
N ILE A 75 2.44 8.45 -1.92
CA ILE A 75 3.48 8.65 -0.90
C ILE A 75 3.56 10.11 -0.43
N PRO A 76 3.74 11.12 -1.31
CA PRO A 76 3.72 12.52 -0.89
C PRO A 76 2.35 12.96 -0.37
N PHE A 77 1.25 12.43 -0.93
CA PHE A 77 -0.07 12.70 -0.38
C PHE A 77 -0.21 12.20 1.05
N ALA A 78 0.20 10.95 1.33
CA ALA A 78 0.17 10.37 2.67
C ALA A 78 1.04 11.16 3.66
N ALA A 79 2.22 11.63 3.23
CA ALA A 79 3.08 12.46 4.06
C ALA A 79 2.40 13.77 4.47
N ALA A 80 1.71 14.41 3.54
CA ALA A 80 1.01 15.67 3.80
C ALA A 80 -0.25 15.47 4.66
N VAL A 81 -1.13 14.52 4.30
CA VAL A 81 -2.39 14.30 5.01
C VAL A 81 -2.18 13.64 6.38
N GLY A 82 -1.10 12.89 6.55
CA GLY A 82 -0.73 12.28 7.82
C GLY A 82 -0.50 13.29 8.94
N ALA A 83 -0.04 14.50 8.61
CA ALA A 83 0.09 15.60 9.57
C ALA A 83 -1.28 16.22 10.00
N LEU A 84 -2.34 15.91 9.26
CA LEU A 84 -3.70 16.39 9.50
C LEU A 84 -4.62 15.35 10.15
N THR A 85 -4.09 14.15 10.43
CA THR A 85 -4.81 13.01 11.00
C THR A 85 -4.10 12.50 12.25
N SER A 86 -4.82 11.77 13.11
CA SER A 86 -4.30 11.35 14.41
C SER A 86 -4.39 9.86 14.70
N GLN A 87 -5.35 9.14 14.12
CA GLN A 87 -5.65 7.75 14.48
C GLN A 87 -5.66 6.82 13.26
N ILE A 88 -6.19 7.29 12.14
CA ILE A 88 -6.39 6.46 10.95
C ILE A 88 -5.07 5.93 10.39
N GLN A 89 -5.03 4.65 10.07
CA GLN A 89 -3.92 4.05 9.34
C GLN A 89 -4.06 4.39 7.85
N LEU A 90 -2.96 4.70 7.21
CA LEU A 90 -2.90 4.99 5.79
C LEU A 90 -2.36 3.76 5.06
N LEU A 91 -3.24 3.09 4.30
CA LEU A 91 -2.90 1.97 3.43
C LEU A 91 -2.43 2.54 2.08
N VAL A 92 -1.14 2.73 1.95
CA VAL A 92 -0.53 3.40 0.80
C VAL A 92 -0.23 2.39 -0.30
N ALA A 93 -0.85 2.55 -1.45
CA ALA A 93 -0.62 1.69 -2.60
C ALA A 93 0.72 2.04 -3.27
N VAL A 94 1.60 1.04 -3.42
CA VAL A 94 2.92 1.20 -4.02
C VAL A 94 3.13 0.13 -5.10
N ARG A 95 3.42 0.58 -6.31
CA ARG A 95 3.70 -0.32 -7.42
C ARG A 95 5.17 -0.74 -7.41
N MET A 96 5.40 -2.06 -7.33
CA MET A 96 6.75 -2.60 -7.22
C MET A 96 7.54 -2.40 -8.52
N GLY A 97 8.66 -1.68 -8.39
CA GLY A 97 9.54 -1.32 -9.51
C GLY A 97 9.34 0.11 -10.03
N GLU A 98 8.31 0.83 -9.62
CA GLU A 98 8.07 2.22 -10.02
C GLU A 98 9.15 3.17 -9.47
N ILE A 99 9.58 2.91 -8.24
CA ILE A 99 10.70 3.61 -7.60
C ILE A 99 11.83 2.61 -7.37
N HIS A 100 13.07 3.03 -7.60
CA HIS A 100 14.25 2.19 -7.35
C HIS A 100 14.23 1.67 -5.89
N PRO A 101 14.33 0.35 -5.63
CA PRO A 101 13.96 -0.24 -4.35
C PRO A 101 14.65 0.34 -3.11
N PRO A 102 15.98 0.61 -3.06
CA PRO A 102 16.59 1.27 -1.90
C PRO A 102 16.04 2.68 -1.63
N MET A 103 15.66 3.41 -2.70
CA MET A 103 15.07 4.74 -2.57
C MET A 103 13.65 4.64 -2.05
N LEU A 104 12.88 3.65 -2.51
CA LEU A 104 11.56 3.34 -1.99
C LEU A 104 11.62 2.99 -0.49
N GLY A 105 12.56 2.15 -0.09
CA GLY A 105 12.77 1.79 1.32
C GLY A 105 12.97 3.01 2.22
N ARG A 106 13.81 3.96 1.79
CA ARG A 106 14.02 5.23 2.50
C ARG A 106 12.76 6.09 2.57
N ALA A 107 12.04 6.21 1.46
CA ALA A 107 10.80 6.99 1.39
C ALA A 107 9.75 6.44 2.35
N LEU A 108 9.54 5.13 2.34
CA LEU A 108 8.59 4.45 3.21
C LEU A 108 9.00 4.53 4.69
N SER A 109 10.30 4.40 5.03
CA SER A 109 10.78 4.61 6.40
C SER A 109 10.52 6.03 6.89
N THR A 110 10.79 7.02 6.06
CA THR A 110 10.51 8.43 6.40
C THR A 110 9.03 8.65 6.61
N LEU A 111 8.20 8.10 5.72
CA LEU A 111 6.75 8.20 5.82
C LEU A 111 6.23 7.54 7.10
N ASP A 112 6.77 6.37 7.46
CA ASP A 112 6.39 5.66 8.68
C ASP A 112 6.71 6.46 9.95
N HIS A 113 7.85 7.17 9.98
CA HIS A 113 8.17 8.12 11.06
C HIS A 113 7.20 9.30 11.10
N LEU A 114 6.87 9.89 9.96
CA LEU A 114 5.90 10.99 9.89
C LEU A 114 4.52 10.56 10.38
N LEU A 115 4.13 9.34 10.06
CA LEU A 115 2.85 8.74 10.46
C LEU A 115 2.88 8.09 11.85
N GLN A 116 4.04 8.03 12.51
CA GLN A 116 4.19 7.41 13.83
C GLN A 116 3.66 5.97 13.89
N GLY A 117 4.01 5.16 12.86
CA GLY A 117 3.61 3.75 12.76
C GLY A 117 2.23 3.50 12.18
N ARG A 118 1.52 4.52 11.68
CA ARG A 118 0.21 4.38 11.01
C ARG A 118 0.31 4.08 9.51
N LEU A 119 1.49 3.68 9.03
CA LEU A 119 1.69 3.28 7.65
C LEU A 119 1.40 1.79 7.46
N THR A 120 0.59 1.47 6.47
CA THR A 120 0.49 0.13 5.89
C THR A 120 0.74 0.23 4.38
N VAL A 121 1.53 -0.67 3.83
CA VAL A 121 1.89 -0.65 2.41
C VAL A 121 1.04 -1.67 1.66
N ASN A 122 0.25 -1.20 0.70
CA ASN A 122 -0.42 -2.06 -0.27
C ASN A 122 0.50 -2.30 -1.47
N ILE A 123 1.00 -3.53 -1.59
CA ILE A 123 1.95 -3.93 -2.64
C ILE A 123 1.19 -4.27 -3.92
N ILE A 124 1.40 -3.48 -4.96
CA ILE A 124 0.80 -3.69 -6.28
C ILE A 124 1.83 -4.34 -7.21
N SER A 125 1.52 -5.56 -7.67
CA SER A 125 2.32 -6.33 -8.63
C SER A 125 1.73 -6.22 -10.04
N SER A 126 1.68 -5.02 -10.59
CA SER A 126 1.16 -4.74 -11.94
C SER A 126 2.26 -4.29 -12.89
N ASP A 127 1.92 -4.13 -14.17
CA ASP A 127 2.84 -3.58 -15.16
C ASP A 127 3.18 -2.13 -14.84
N LEU A 128 4.38 -1.72 -15.21
CA LEU A 128 4.76 -0.31 -15.26
C LEU A 128 4.37 0.26 -16.64
N PRO A 129 4.10 1.56 -16.74
CA PRO A 129 3.84 2.19 -18.03
C PRO A 129 4.97 1.93 -19.03
N GLY A 130 4.62 1.36 -20.18
CA GLY A 130 5.58 0.99 -21.24
C GLY A 130 6.21 -0.39 -21.11
N GLU A 131 5.89 -1.15 -20.06
CA GLU A 131 6.30 -2.53 -19.87
C GLU A 131 5.12 -3.49 -20.04
N THR A 132 5.42 -4.70 -20.52
CA THR A 132 4.50 -5.84 -20.52
C THR A 132 5.21 -7.04 -19.95
N LEU A 133 4.92 -7.36 -18.69
CA LEU A 133 5.40 -8.56 -18.03
C LEU A 133 4.22 -9.51 -17.79
N ASP A 134 4.44 -10.81 -17.92
CA ASP A 134 3.44 -11.76 -17.45
C ASP A 134 3.30 -11.73 -15.92
N SER A 135 2.28 -12.39 -15.41
CA SER A 135 1.99 -12.37 -13.97
C SER A 135 3.13 -12.95 -13.14
N GLU A 136 3.80 -14.01 -13.63
CA GLU A 136 4.89 -14.65 -12.91
C GLU A 136 6.10 -13.71 -12.80
N ALA A 137 6.46 -13.04 -13.87
CA ALA A 137 7.54 -12.05 -13.91
C ALA A 137 7.25 -10.85 -12.99
N ARG A 138 6.01 -10.35 -12.98
CA ARG A 138 5.61 -9.25 -12.06
C ARG A 138 5.75 -9.64 -10.60
N TYR A 139 5.27 -10.82 -10.23
CA TYR A 139 5.42 -11.32 -8.86
C TYR A 139 6.88 -11.63 -8.51
N ALA A 140 7.69 -12.10 -9.44
CA ALA A 140 9.11 -12.32 -9.24
C ALA A 140 9.82 -10.98 -8.94
N ARG A 141 9.57 -9.95 -9.75
CA ARG A 141 10.07 -8.58 -9.46
C ARG A 141 9.64 -8.07 -8.10
N SER A 142 8.36 -8.23 -7.77
CA SER A 142 7.84 -7.78 -6.47
C SER A 142 8.53 -8.48 -5.30
N ARG A 143 8.82 -9.78 -5.41
CA ARG A 143 9.58 -10.51 -4.37
C ARG A 143 10.98 -9.95 -4.17
N GLU A 144 11.71 -9.63 -5.25
CA GLU A 144 13.03 -9.01 -5.15
C GLU A 144 12.96 -7.62 -4.49
N VAL A 145 11.99 -6.80 -4.89
CA VAL A 145 11.78 -5.49 -4.25
C VAL A 145 11.50 -5.66 -2.75
N ILE A 146 10.58 -6.54 -2.36
CA ILE A 146 10.26 -6.79 -0.95
C ILE A 146 11.49 -7.26 -0.18
N GLN A 147 12.31 -8.14 -0.76
CA GLN A 147 13.55 -8.59 -0.14
C GLN A 147 14.52 -7.43 0.10
N ILE A 148 14.69 -6.55 -0.87
CA ILE A 148 15.52 -5.35 -0.76
C ILE A 148 15.00 -4.42 0.34
N LEU A 149 13.69 -4.18 0.39
CA LEU A 149 13.06 -3.36 1.43
C LEU A 149 13.32 -3.94 2.82
N LYS A 150 13.10 -5.25 3.00
CA LYS A 150 13.30 -5.93 4.29
C LYS A 150 14.76 -5.88 4.75
N GLN A 151 15.72 -6.11 3.85
CA GLN A 151 17.12 -5.96 4.19
C GLN A 151 17.45 -4.51 4.57
N GLY A 152 16.99 -3.54 3.77
CA GLY A 152 17.22 -2.12 4.04
C GLY A 152 16.66 -1.62 5.38
N TRP A 153 15.58 -2.24 5.87
CA TRP A 153 14.99 -1.89 7.17
C TRP A 153 15.62 -2.61 8.37
N ASN A 154 16.21 -3.80 8.17
CA ASN A 154 16.61 -4.66 9.27
C ASN A 154 18.11 -4.97 9.33
N GLU A 155 18.82 -4.81 8.21
CA GLU A 155 20.22 -5.23 8.09
C GLU A 155 21.14 -4.02 7.84
N GLU A 156 22.44 -4.21 8.05
CA GLU A 156 23.45 -3.19 7.76
C GLU A 156 23.84 -3.14 6.26
N ARG A 157 23.35 -4.10 5.49
CA ARG A 157 23.67 -4.24 4.07
C ARG A 157 22.53 -4.86 3.30
N ILE A 158 22.22 -4.29 2.13
CA ILE A 158 21.38 -4.92 1.12
C ILE A 158 22.33 -5.73 0.22
N SER A 159 22.08 -7.04 0.10
CA SER A 159 22.80 -7.90 -0.83
C SER A 159 21.78 -8.79 -1.56
N VAL A 160 21.36 -8.36 -2.74
CA VAL A 160 20.37 -9.04 -3.57
C VAL A 160 20.92 -9.14 -4.97
N HIS A 161 21.09 -10.36 -5.45
CA HIS A 161 21.55 -10.71 -6.79
C HIS A 161 20.44 -11.48 -7.50
N GLY A 162 19.45 -10.74 -7.99
CA GLY A 162 18.23 -11.27 -8.58
C GLY A 162 18.20 -11.15 -10.11
N GLN A 163 17.05 -11.45 -10.68
CA GLN A 163 16.80 -11.31 -12.11
C GLN A 163 16.56 -9.83 -12.49
N TYR A 164 15.96 -9.06 -11.60
CA TYR A 164 15.54 -7.67 -11.84
C TYR A 164 16.47 -6.67 -11.18
N TYR A 165 17.08 -7.05 -10.07
CA TYR A 165 17.96 -6.16 -9.31
C TYR A 165 19.24 -6.88 -8.90
N ASP A 166 20.34 -6.19 -9.12
CA ASP A 166 21.67 -6.58 -8.64
C ASP A 166 22.21 -5.44 -7.76
N ILE A 167 22.05 -5.59 -6.44
CA ILE A 167 22.31 -4.54 -5.47
C ILE A 167 23.18 -5.09 -4.35
N ASP A 168 24.32 -4.45 -4.16
CA ASP A 168 25.20 -4.65 -3.02
C ASP A 168 25.52 -3.29 -2.41
N LEU A 169 24.78 -2.92 -1.36
CA LEU A 169 24.78 -1.58 -0.79
C LEU A 169 24.84 -1.62 0.72
N GLY A 170 25.81 -0.94 1.33
CA GLY A 170 25.80 -0.68 2.76
C GLY A 170 24.64 0.24 3.14
N CYS A 171 23.92 -0.12 4.19
CA CYS A 171 22.84 0.67 4.73
C CYS A 171 23.30 1.36 6.01
N ASP A 172 23.15 2.68 6.06
CA ASP A 172 23.06 3.37 7.34
C ASP A 172 21.56 3.42 7.68
N PRO A 173 21.12 2.56 8.61
CA PRO A 173 19.71 2.25 8.70
C PRO A 173 18.92 3.44 9.24
N VAL A 174 18.20 4.14 8.37
CA VAL A 174 17.00 4.83 8.79
C VAL A 174 15.92 3.76 8.95
N ARG A 175 15.92 3.14 10.10
CA ARG A 175 14.93 2.11 10.43
C ARG A 175 13.56 2.75 10.45
N SER A 176 12.54 2.00 10.02
CA SER A 176 11.17 2.48 10.11
C SER A 176 10.74 2.67 11.57
N TYR A 177 9.69 3.44 11.78
CA TYR A 177 9.09 3.63 13.11
C TYR A 177 8.53 2.31 13.66
N GLN A 178 7.88 1.53 12.81
CA GLN A 178 7.47 0.16 13.10
C GLN A 178 8.72 -0.73 13.14
N GLN A 179 9.14 -1.09 14.34
CA GLN A 179 10.31 -1.97 14.54
C GLN A 179 9.93 -3.42 14.25
N ASN A 180 10.94 -4.29 14.01
CA ASN A 180 10.79 -5.72 13.73
C ASN A 180 10.19 -6.07 12.36
N GLY A 181 10.71 -5.46 11.32
CA GLY A 181 10.38 -5.87 9.96
C GLY A 181 10.01 -4.75 8.99
N GLY A 182 9.87 -3.52 9.50
CA GLY A 182 9.42 -2.38 8.72
C GLY A 182 7.90 -2.22 8.74
N PRO A 183 7.34 -1.33 7.89
CA PRO A 183 5.91 -1.12 7.80
C PRO A 183 5.16 -2.41 7.45
N CYS A 184 4.02 -2.63 8.09
CA CYS A 184 3.13 -3.73 7.73
C CYS A 184 2.79 -3.67 6.24
N SER A 185 2.85 -4.80 5.54
CA SER A 185 2.65 -4.85 4.10
C SER A 185 1.61 -5.89 3.72
N ILE A 186 0.70 -5.52 2.83
CA ILE A 186 -0.33 -6.40 2.27
C ILE A 186 -0.03 -6.56 0.77
N LEU A 187 0.03 -7.80 0.30
CA LEU A 187 0.17 -8.08 -1.13
C LEU A 187 -1.22 -8.21 -1.76
N GLU A 188 -1.50 -7.35 -2.72
CA GLU A 188 -2.70 -7.47 -3.53
C GLU A 188 -2.60 -8.67 -4.47
N ALA A 189 -3.50 -9.63 -4.31
CA ALA A 189 -3.62 -10.76 -5.22
C ALA A 189 -4.41 -10.32 -6.47
N SER A 190 -3.76 -10.32 -7.63
CA SER A 190 -4.49 -10.20 -8.90
C SER A 190 -5.51 -11.34 -9.03
N PRO A 191 -6.71 -11.09 -9.58
CA PRO A 191 -7.66 -12.15 -9.85
C PRO A 191 -7.01 -13.15 -10.81
N THR A 192 -6.82 -14.38 -10.34
CA THR A 192 -6.35 -15.49 -11.16
C THR A 192 -7.39 -15.81 -12.24
N PRO A 193 -6.98 -16.18 -13.46
CA PRO A 193 -7.90 -16.73 -14.46
C PRO A 193 -8.66 -17.91 -13.87
N ARG A 194 -9.96 -18.00 -14.15
CA ARG A 194 -10.84 -19.05 -13.63
C ARG A 194 -10.21 -20.44 -13.86
N GLY A 195 -9.80 -21.10 -12.80
CA GLY A 195 -9.30 -22.48 -12.85
C GLY A 195 -8.11 -22.81 -11.95
N SER A 196 -7.49 -21.88 -11.28
CA SER A 196 -6.41 -22.13 -10.31
C SER A 196 -6.82 -21.79 -8.90
N SER A 197 -6.32 -22.57 -7.93
CA SER A 197 -6.58 -22.42 -6.50
C SER A 197 -6.37 -20.99 -6.00
N VAL A 198 -7.29 -20.53 -5.16
CA VAL A 198 -7.34 -19.20 -4.56
C VAL A 198 -5.97 -18.79 -4.00
N PRO A 199 -5.40 -17.66 -4.44
CA PRO A 199 -4.19 -17.13 -3.80
C PRO A 199 -4.55 -16.63 -2.40
N SER A 200 -3.82 -17.10 -1.42
CA SER A 200 -3.87 -16.57 -0.05
C SER A 200 -3.30 -15.15 -0.03
N ILE A 201 -4.03 -14.22 0.56
CA ILE A 201 -3.49 -12.91 0.93
C ILE A 201 -2.36 -13.18 1.92
N ALA A 202 -1.12 -12.96 1.50
CA ALA A 202 0.03 -13.06 2.39
C ALA A 202 0.21 -11.72 3.10
N MET A 203 -0.09 -11.66 4.39
CA MET A 203 0.39 -10.59 5.25
C MET A 203 1.85 -10.86 5.59
N TYR A 204 2.72 -9.92 5.30
CA TYR A 204 4.13 -9.96 5.72
C TYR A 204 4.28 -9.02 6.92
N SER A 205 4.38 -9.62 8.09
CA SER A 205 4.84 -8.94 9.31
C SER A 205 6.35 -9.03 9.42
#